data_5f4b134b8ab6ad312e1c0069ab557963
#
_entry.id   5f4b134b8ab6ad312e1c0069ab557963
#
_cell.length_a   1.000
_cell.length_b   1.000
_cell.length_c   1.000
_cell.angle_alpha   90.00
_cell.angle_beta   90.00
_cell.angle_gamma   90.00
#
_symmetry.space_group_name_H-M   'P 1'
#
loop_
_entity.id
_entity.type
_entity.pdbx_description
1 polymer ?
#
loop_
_entity_poly.entity_id
_entity_poly.type
_entity_poly.pdbx_seq_one_letter_code
_entity_poly.pdbx_strand_id
1 'polypeptide(L)'
;MTTTEQLTGERADLVETLRRHRGFLRQTVAGLTDEQAATRSTVSELCPGGLIKHVTQVEQRWMWFAVGGAEAMNSEPLDWAGQFRMHDGETLAGLLADYDRVAAATDELIATQDLDAAHPLPQAPWFEPGASWTVRRVLLHLIAETAQHAGHADILREAIDGAKTMG
;
A
#
# COMPACT_ATOMS: atom_id res chain seq x y z
N MET A 1 15.17 -21.25 16.10
CA MET A 1 14.42 -20.12 16.68
C MET A 1 15.19 -18.86 16.34
N THR A 2 14.83 -18.19 15.27
CA THR A 2 15.45 -16.89 14.90
C THR A 2 14.88 -15.86 15.85
N THR A 3 15.69 -15.35 16.76
CA THR A 3 15.35 -14.21 17.61
C THR A 3 15.12 -13.04 16.66
N THR A 4 13.87 -12.57 16.53
CA THR A 4 13.58 -11.33 15.83
C THR A 4 14.28 -10.24 16.62
N GLU A 5 15.42 -9.78 16.14
CA GLU A 5 16.15 -8.66 16.74
C GLU A 5 15.17 -7.48 16.78
N GLN A 6 14.92 -6.95 17.96
CA GLN A 6 13.95 -5.89 18.15
C GLN A 6 14.44 -4.66 17.40
N LEU A 7 13.73 -4.23 16.36
CA LEU A 7 14.04 -3.01 15.61
C LEU A 7 14.10 -1.81 16.56
N THR A 8 15.06 -0.94 16.36
CA THR A 8 15.26 0.29 17.14
C THR A 8 15.46 1.50 16.22
N GLY A 9 15.28 2.69 16.78
CA GLY A 9 15.50 3.94 16.07
C GLY A 9 14.64 4.07 14.80
N GLU A 10 15.21 4.61 13.74
CA GLU A 10 14.53 4.91 12.49
C GLU A 10 13.76 3.73 11.90
N ARG A 11 14.32 2.52 11.93
CA ARG A 11 13.65 1.33 11.40
C ARG A 11 12.38 0.99 12.18
N ALA A 12 12.42 1.12 13.50
CA ALA A 12 11.25 0.92 14.34
C ALA A 12 10.18 1.96 14.05
N ASP A 13 10.56 3.23 13.89
CA ASP A 13 9.65 4.34 13.59
C ASP A 13 8.97 4.15 12.22
N LEU A 14 9.72 3.72 11.20
CA LEU A 14 9.19 3.46 9.86
C LEU A 14 8.17 2.30 9.88
N VAL A 15 8.51 1.19 10.53
CA VAL A 15 7.62 0.03 10.65
C VAL A 15 6.37 0.39 11.44
N GLU A 16 6.51 1.06 12.59
CA GLU A 16 5.36 1.46 13.43
C GLU A 16 4.43 2.39 12.66
N THR A 17 4.98 3.41 12.01
CA THR A 17 4.19 4.39 11.25
C THR A 17 3.43 3.71 10.11
N LEU A 18 4.11 2.87 9.32
CA LEU A 18 3.47 2.17 8.21
C LEU A 18 2.39 1.20 8.71
N ARG A 19 2.64 0.44 9.77
CA ARG A 19 1.65 -0.45 10.40
C ARG A 19 0.43 0.31 10.89
N ARG A 20 0.61 1.48 11.49
CA ARG A 20 -0.49 2.34 11.95
C ARG A 20 -1.39 2.75 10.79
N HIS A 21 -0.84 3.23 9.67
CA HIS A 21 -1.63 3.64 8.52
C HIS A 21 -2.28 2.46 7.79
N ARG A 22 -1.61 1.32 7.69
CA ARG A 22 -2.23 0.07 7.23
C ARG A 22 -3.41 -0.33 8.12
N GLY A 23 -3.29 -0.16 9.44
CA GLY A 23 -4.36 -0.40 10.40
C GLY A 23 -5.59 0.48 10.14
N PHE A 24 -5.40 1.76 9.89
CA PHE A 24 -6.50 2.67 9.52
C PHE A 24 -7.18 2.24 8.22
N LEU A 25 -6.41 1.93 7.18
CA LEU A 25 -6.98 1.46 5.92
C LEU A 25 -7.79 0.16 6.09
N ARG A 26 -7.30 -0.80 6.88
CA ARG A 26 -8.03 -2.04 7.20
C ARG A 26 -9.32 -1.79 7.96
N GLN A 27 -9.29 -0.84 8.90
CA GLN A 27 -10.47 -0.49 9.69
C GLN A 27 -11.60 0.02 8.81
N THR A 28 -11.30 0.74 7.72
CA THR A 28 -12.33 1.26 6.81
C THR A 28 -13.15 0.17 6.13
N VAL A 29 -12.62 -1.03 5.98
CA VAL A 29 -13.29 -2.16 5.31
C VAL A 29 -13.78 -3.24 6.27
N ALA A 30 -13.57 -3.07 7.58
CA ALA A 30 -13.96 -4.05 8.57
C ALA A 30 -15.47 -4.30 8.55
N GLY A 31 -15.86 -5.57 8.39
CA GLY A 31 -17.27 -6.00 8.37
C GLY A 31 -18.04 -5.67 7.09
N LEU A 32 -17.41 -5.13 6.05
CA LEU A 32 -18.04 -4.97 4.74
C LEU A 32 -18.23 -6.33 4.05
N THR A 33 -19.33 -6.48 3.33
CA THR A 33 -19.49 -7.56 2.34
C THR A 33 -18.67 -7.27 1.09
N ASP A 34 -18.47 -8.28 0.22
CA ASP A 34 -17.78 -8.09 -1.07
C ASP A 34 -18.52 -7.08 -1.95
N GLU A 35 -19.85 -7.08 -1.95
CA GLU A 35 -20.68 -6.12 -2.68
C GLU A 35 -20.49 -4.68 -2.17
N GLN A 36 -20.48 -4.50 -0.84
CA GLN A 36 -20.21 -3.20 -0.24
C GLN A 36 -18.78 -2.73 -0.54
N ALA A 37 -17.79 -3.62 -0.45
CA ALA A 37 -16.39 -3.31 -0.76
C ALA A 37 -16.18 -2.93 -2.23
N ALA A 38 -16.98 -3.47 -3.14
CA ALA A 38 -16.95 -3.15 -4.57
C ALA A 38 -17.78 -1.92 -4.96
N THR A 39 -18.58 -1.37 -4.03
CA THR A 39 -19.49 -0.27 -4.30
C THR A 39 -18.76 1.08 -4.44
N ARG A 40 -19.06 1.82 -5.48
CA ARG A 40 -18.71 3.23 -5.64
C ARG A 40 -19.76 4.07 -4.91
N SER A 41 -19.46 4.48 -3.70
CA SER A 41 -20.41 5.14 -2.80
C SER A 41 -20.44 6.67 -2.93
N THR A 42 -19.55 7.25 -3.75
CA THR A 42 -19.43 8.69 -3.97
C THR A 42 -19.36 9.02 -5.46
N VAL A 43 -19.14 10.28 -5.81
CA VAL A 43 -18.91 10.73 -7.20
C VAL A 43 -17.56 10.21 -7.77
N SER A 44 -16.70 9.69 -6.93
CA SER A 44 -15.40 9.13 -7.32
C SER A 44 -15.56 7.75 -7.98
N GLU A 45 -14.58 7.38 -8.81
CA GLU A 45 -14.43 6.03 -9.36
C GLU A 45 -13.91 5.00 -8.32
N LEU A 46 -13.55 5.43 -7.11
CA LEU A 46 -12.97 4.59 -6.08
C LEU A 46 -14.02 3.74 -5.38
N CYS A 47 -13.62 2.53 -4.95
CA CYS A 47 -14.36 1.69 -4.02
C CYS A 47 -13.42 1.14 -2.93
N PRO A 48 -13.92 0.80 -1.73
CA PRO A 48 -13.07 0.40 -0.61
C PRO A 48 -12.15 -0.79 -0.91
N GLY A 49 -12.70 -1.86 -1.51
CA GLY A 49 -11.91 -3.04 -1.88
C GLY A 49 -10.88 -2.75 -2.98
N GLY A 50 -11.22 -1.89 -3.95
CA GLY A 50 -10.29 -1.40 -4.96
C GLY A 50 -9.12 -0.64 -4.36
N LEU A 51 -9.33 0.13 -3.27
CA LEU A 51 -8.25 0.82 -2.57
C LEU A 51 -7.32 -0.14 -1.82
N ILE A 52 -7.85 -1.21 -1.19
CA ILE A 52 -7.01 -2.28 -0.61
C ILE A 52 -6.12 -2.88 -1.68
N LYS A 53 -6.69 -3.26 -2.84
CA LYS A 53 -5.95 -3.80 -3.98
C LYS A 53 -4.88 -2.84 -4.47
N HIS A 54 -5.23 -1.58 -4.70
CA HIS A 54 -4.31 -0.56 -5.20
C HIS A 54 -3.12 -0.35 -4.24
N VAL A 55 -3.37 -0.13 -2.95
CA VAL A 55 -2.30 0.08 -1.96
C VAL A 55 -1.40 -1.15 -1.85
N THR A 56 -1.97 -2.37 -1.91
CA THR A 56 -1.19 -3.61 -1.95
C THR A 56 -0.23 -3.64 -3.15
N GLN A 57 -0.73 -3.31 -4.34
CA GLN A 57 0.07 -3.30 -5.57
C GLN A 57 1.15 -2.21 -5.54
N VAL A 58 0.82 -1.01 -5.06
CA VAL A 58 1.78 0.08 -4.90
C VAL A 58 2.90 -0.33 -3.95
N GLU A 59 2.55 -0.87 -2.78
CA GLU A 59 3.53 -1.32 -1.79
C GLU A 59 4.44 -2.40 -2.37
N GLN A 60 3.90 -3.43 -3.01
CA GLN A 60 4.67 -4.51 -3.61
C GLN A 60 5.63 -4.01 -4.69
N ARG A 61 5.17 -3.16 -5.60
CA ARG A 61 5.98 -2.64 -6.72
C ARG A 61 7.12 -1.74 -6.23
N TRP A 62 6.86 -0.89 -5.24
CA TRP A 62 7.90 -0.05 -4.66
C TRP A 62 8.91 -0.86 -3.83
N MET A 63 8.48 -1.98 -3.24
CA MET A 63 9.41 -2.90 -2.60
C MET A 63 10.30 -3.60 -3.63
N TRP A 64 9.78 -4.01 -4.78
CA TRP A 64 10.61 -4.51 -5.87
C TRP A 64 11.62 -3.45 -6.35
N PHE A 65 11.17 -2.19 -6.46
CA PHE A 65 12.07 -1.09 -6.79
C PHE A 65 13.18 -0.93 -5.73
N ALA A 66 12.86 -1.01 -4.46
CA ALA A 66 13.83 -0.86 -3.38
C ALA A 66 14.93 -1.94 -3.41
N VAL A 67 14.63 -3.12 -3.96
CA VAL A 67 15.59 -4.25 -4.07
C VAL A 67 16.33 -4.24 -5.40
N GLY A 68 15.64 -4.05 -6.51
CA GLY A 68 16.17 -4.26 -7.86
C GLY A 68 15.95 -3.11 -8.84
N GLY A 69 15.52 -1.93 -8.37
CA GLY A 69 15.33 -0.75 -9.19
C GLY A 69 14.14 -0.83 -10.15
N ALA A 70 14.16 0.01 -11.18
CA ALA A 70 13.05 0.15 -12.12
C ALA A 70 12.75 -1.14 -12.92
N GLU A 71 13.75 -1.96 -13.20
CA GLU A 71 13.56 -3.24 -13.89
C GLU A 71 12.73 -4.19 -13.06
N ALA A 72 13.06 -4.36 -11.78
CA ALA A 72 12.30 -5.20 -10.86
C ALA A 72 10.87 -4.66 -10.64
N MET A 73 10.70 -3.35 -10.48
CA MET A 73 9.37 -2.72 -10.38
C MET A 73 8.47 -3.04 -11.57
N ASN A 74 9.03 -3.12 -12.77
CA ASN A 74 8.30 -3.33 -14.01
C ASN A 74 8.32 -4.79 -14.51
N SER A 75 8.77 -5.74 -13.67
CA SER A 75 8.82 -7.17 -14.02
C SER A 75 7.45 -7.79 -14.29
N GLU A 76 6.40 -7.22 -13.70
CA GLU A 76 5.02 -7.62 -13.93
C GLU A 76 4.19 -6.44 -14.46
N PRO A 77 3.28 -6.69 -15.42
CA PRO A 77 2.40 -5.64 -15.93
C PRO A 77 1.45 -5.14 -14.85
N LEU A 78 1.15 -3.85 -14.89
CA LEU A 78 0.12 -3.23 -14.03
C LEU A 78 -1.16 -3.05 -14.82
N ASP A 79 -2.27 -3.52 -14.27
CA ASP A 79 -3.60 -3.19 -14.78
C ASP A 79 -4.00 -1.77 -14.39
N TRP A 80 -3.57 -0.80 -15.19
CA TRP A 80 -3.84 0.62 -14.95
C TRP A 80 -5.33 0.95 -14.90
N ALA A 81 -6.14 0.27 -15.71
CA ALA A 81 -7.57 0.54 -15.80
C ALA A 81 -8.35 -0.05 -14.62
N GLY A 82 -7.91 -1.20 -14.11
CA GLY A 82 -8.59 -1.95 -13.05
C GLY A 82 -8.00 -1.82 -11.65
N GLN A 83 -6.91 -1.06 -11.48
CA GLN A 83 -6.18 -1.02 -10.22
C GLN A 83 -7.01 -0.51 -9.01
N PHE A 84 -8.05 0.26 -9.25
CA PHE A 84 -8.95 0.80 -8.22
C PHE A 84 -10.29 0.08 -8.11
N ARG A 85 -10.42 -1.10 -8.74
CA ARG A 85 -11.69 -1.86 -8.79
C ARG A 85 -11.48 -3.28 -8.28
N MET A 86 -12.53 -3.83 -7.69
CA MET A 86 -12.63 -5.27 -7.53
C MET A 86 -13.10 -5.87 -8.85
N HIS A 87 -12.40 -6.91 -9.35
CA HIS A 87 -12.81 -7.68 -10.52
C HIS A 87 -13.72 -8.83 -10.11
N ASP A 88 -14.41 -9.41 -11.11
CA ASP A 88 -15.23 -10.60 -10.91
C ASP A 88 -14.39 -11.73 -10.31
N GLY A 89 -14.90 -12.32 -9.23
CA GLY A 89 -14.22 -13.39 -8.49
C GLY A 89 -13.22 -12.92 -7.42
N GLU A 90 -12.89 -11.64 -7.34
CA GLU A 90 -12.13 -11.11 -6.20
C GLU A 90 -13.04 -10.96 -4.97
N THR A 91 -12.50 -11.31 -3.80
CA THR A 91 -13.18 -11.12 -2.52
C THR A 91 -12.39 -10.18 -1.63
N LEU A 92 -13.07 -9.45 -0.75
CA LEU A 92 -12.41 -8.58 0.23
C LEU A 92 -11.44 -9.37 1.11
N ALA A 93 -11.83 -10.58 1.52
CA ALA A 93 -10.96 -11.46 2.31
C ALA A 93 -9.67 -11.85 1.56
N GLY A 94 -9.76 -12.13 0.26
CA GLY A 94 -8.61 -12.43 -0.59
C GLY A 94 -7.68 -11.23 -0.74
N LEU A 95 -8.24 -10.04 -1.00
CA LEU A 95 -7.47 -8.79 -1.10
C LEU A 95 -6.75 -8.45 0.22
N LEU A 96 -7.41 -8.65 1.37
CA LEU A 96 -6.79 -8.45 2.68
C LEU A 96 -5.67 -9.46 2.95
N ALA A 97 -5.83 -10.72 2.55
CA ALA A 97 -4.78 -11.74 2.69
C ALA A 97 -3.55 -11.41 1.84
N ASP A 98 -3.74 -10.90 0.62
CA ASP A 98 -2.64 -10.39 -0.21
C ASP A 98 -1.96 -9.19 0.42
N TYR A 99 -2.73 -8.27 0.98
CA TYR A 99 -2.19 -7.13 1.70
C TYR A 99 -1.33 -7.55 2.90
N ASP A 100 -1.78 -8.55 3.68
CA ASP A 100 -1.02 -9.11 4.80
C ASP A 100 0.32 -9.70 4.36
N ARG A 101 0.30 -10.44 3.27
CA ARG A 101 1.51 -11.05 2.69
C ARG A 101 2.51 -9.99 2.25
N VAL A 102 2.07 -8.96 1.55
CA VAL A 102 2.92 -7.85 1.09
C VAL A 102 3.46 -7.06 2.28
N ALA A 103 2.61 -6.76 3.26
CA ALA A 103 3.00 -6.04 4.47
C ALA A 103 4.09 -6.77 5.27
N ALA A 104 3.98 -8.08 5.41
CA ALA A 104 5.00 -8.89 6.09
C ALA A 104 6.35 -8.86 5.34
N ALA A 105 6.33 -8.97 4.01
CA ALA A 105 7.55 -8.88 3.19
C ALA A 105 8.20 -7.49 3.28
N THR A 106 7.41 -6.44 3.31
CA THR A 106 7.89 -5.06 3.49
C THR A 106 8.55 -4.88 4.86
N ASP A 107 7.92 -5.37 5.92
CA ASP A 107 8.47 -5.26 7.27
C ASP A 107 9.83 -5.98 7.39
N GLU A 108 9.98 -7.17 6.77
CA GLU A 108 11.24 -7.90 6.71
C GLU A 108 12.31 -7.12 5.92
N LEU A 109 11.92 -6.50 4.81
CA LEU A 109 12.82 -5.69 4.01
C LEU A 109 13.31 -4.46 4.79
N ILE A 110 12.44 -3.77 5.52
CA ILE A 110 12.82 -2.64 6.38
C ILE A 110 13.86 -3.09 7.43
N ALA A 111 13.75 -4.30 7.92
CA ALA A 111 14.69 -4.83 8.92
C ALA A 111 16.09 -5.08 8.35
N THR A 112 16.20 -5.45 7.07
CA THR A 112 17.42 -6.02 6.50
C THR A 112 18.11 -5.15 5.44
N GLN A 113 17.36 -4.33 4.68
CA GLN A 113 17.93 -3.53 3.60
C GLN A 113 18.71 -2.30 4.10
N ASP A 114 19.70 -1.89 3.31
CA ASP A 114 20.37 -0.60 3.51
C ASP A 114 19.40 0.53 3.11
N LEU A 115 19.01 1.35 4.08
CA LEU A 115 18.08 2.46 3.86
C LEU A 115 18.65 3.57 2.96
N ASP A 116 19.97 3.65 2.82
CA ASP A 116 20.66 4.63 1.98
C ASP A 116 20.94 4.11 0.56
N ALA A 117 20.75 2.81 0.30
CA ALA A 117 20.83 2.27 -1.05
C ALA A 117 19.81 2.97 -1.96
N ALA A 118 20.22 3.34 -3.17
CA ALA A 118 19.41 4.12 -4.11
C ALA A 118 19.38 3.50 -5.49
N HIS A 119 18.26 3.65 -6.17
CA HIS A 119 18.07 3.24 -7.55
C HIS A 119 17.55 4.41 -8.41
N PRO A 120 17.97 4.51 -9.69
CA PRO A 120 17.34 5.43 -10.62
C PRO A 120 15.86 5.14 -10.80
N LEU A 121 15.05 6.19 -10.81
CA LEU A 121 13.61 6.05 -11.06
C LEU A 121 13.33 5.63 -12.50
N PRO A 122 12.21 4.91 -12.75
CA PRO A 122 11.77 4.65 -14.12
C PRO A 122 11.44 5.98 -14.83
N GLN A 123 11.56 5.99 -16.15
CA GLN A 123 11.13 7.15 -16.94
C GLN A 123 9.60 7.27 -16.88
N ALA A 124 9.12 8.36 -16.32
CA ALA A 124 7.70 8.70 -16.27
C ALA A 124 7.55 10.22 -16.24
N PRO A 125 6.44 10.77 -16.79
CA PRO A 125 6.27 12.21 -16.90
C PRO A 125 6.17 12.97 -15.57
N TRP A 126 5.93 12.26 -14.47
CA TRP A 126 5.85 12.82 -13.12
C TRP A 126 7.15 12.72 -12.31
N PHE A 127 8.20 12.13 -12.88
CA PHE A 127 9.52 12.13 -12.25
C PHE A 127 10.49 13.05 -12.99
N GLU A 128 11.35 13.73 -12.22
CA GLU A 128 12.45 14.50 -12.81
C GLU A 128 13.41 13.57 -13.53
N PRO A 129 13.88 13.93 -14.75
CA PRO A 129 14.84 13.13 -15.50
C PRO A 129 16.11 12.85 -14.69
N GLY A 130 16.49 11.58 -14.59
CA GLY A 130 17.71 11.16 -13.88
C GLY A 130 17.58 11.14 -12.36
N ALA A 131 16.39 11.37 -11.80
CA ALA A 131 16.18 11.26 -10.36
C ALA A 131 16.38 9.84 -9.86
N SER A 132 16.85 9.71 -8.62
CA SER A 132 17.01 8.45 -7.90
C SER A 132 16.35 8.53 -6.54
N TRP A 133 15.79 7.42 -6.08
CA TRP A 133 15.24 7.31 -4.74
C TRP A 133 16.01 6.28 -3.92
N THR A 134 16.24 6.63 -2.65
CA THR A 134 16.74 5.69 -1.65
C THR A 134 15.64 4.77 -1.16
N VAL A 135 16.02 3.65 -0.56
CA VAL A 135 15.07 2.76 0.15
C VAL A 135 14.26 3.55 1.19
N ARG A 136 14.92 4.40 1.97
CA ARG A 136 14.26 5.31 2.93
C ARG A 136 13.19 6.17 2.25
N ARG A 137 13.51 6.77 1.11
CA ARG A 137 12.55 7.61 0.35
C ARG A 137 11.35 6.80 -0.13
N VAL A 138 11.56 5.56 -0.56
CA VAL A 138 10.47 4.63 -0.92
C VAL A 138 9.56 4.38 0.27
N LEU A 139 10.10 4.08 1.45
CA LEU A 139 9.29 3.83 2.65
C LEU A 139 8.46 5.04 3.08
N LEU A 140 9.03 6.25 2.99
CA LEU A 140 8.29 7.49 3.25
C LEU A 140 7.15 7.68 2.22
N HIS A 141 7.38 7.31 0.96
CA HIS A 141 6.34 7.33 -0.07
C HIS A 141 5.22 6.33 0.23
N LEU A 142 5.53 5.11 0.65
CA LEU A 142 4.54 4.11 1.04
C LEU A 142 3.69 4.57 2.22
N ILE A 143 4.28 5.22 3.21
CA ILE A 143 3.55 5.81 4.33
C ILE A 143 2.57 6.88 3.81
N ALA A 144 3.02 7.77 2.93
CA ALA A 144 2.19 8.84 2.35
C ALA A 144 1.03 8.26 1.52
N GLU A 145 1.30 7.29 0.64
CA GLU A 145 0.30 6.59 -0.18
C GLU A 145 -0.76 5.91 0.69
N THR A 146 -0.32 5.12 1.66
CA THR A 146 -1.23 4.40 2.56
C THR A 146 -2.10 5.36 3.37
N ALA A 147 -1.51 6.44 3.91
CA ALA A 147 -2.23 7.46 4.68
C ALA A 147 -3.28 8.20 3.83
N GLN A 148 -2.91 8.59 2.60
CA GLN A 148 -3.80 9.28 1.68
C GLN A 148 -4.98 8.40 1.30
N HIS A 149 -4.73 7.14 0.96
CA HIS A 149 -5.78 6.21 0.56
C HIS A 149 -6.62 5.71 1.74
N ALA A 150 -6.08 5.66 2.96
CA ALA A 150 -6.87 5.42 4.16
C ALA A 150 -7.92 6.53 4.37
N GLY A 151 -7.55 7.79 4.15
CA GLY A 151 -8.51 8.91 4.20
C GLY A 151 -9.58 8.83 3.10
N HIS A 152 -9.23 8.47 1.88
CA HIS A 152 -10.19 8.22 0.80
C HIS A 152 -11.17 7.09 1.18
N ALA A 153 -10.64 5.97 1.68
CA ALA A 153 -11.45 4.82 2.08
C ALA A 153 -12.39 5.15 3.25
N ASP A 154 -11.98 6.00 4.16
CA ASP A 154 -12.80 6.43 5.30
C ASP A 154 -14.05 7.20 4.82
N ILE A 155 -13.88 8.14 3.86
CA ILE A 155 -15.00 8.87 3.25
C ILE A 155 -15.93 7.92 2.47
N LEU A 156 -15.37 6.96 1.72
CA LEU A 156 -16.17 5.95 1.01
C LEU A 156 -16.97 5.09 1.98
N ARG A 157 -16.37 4.70 3.11
CA ARG A 157 -17.04 3.92 4.15
C ARG A 157 -18.19 4.70 4.79
N GLU A 158 -17.97 5.96 5.15
CA GLU A 158 -18.99 6.81 5.71
C GLU A 158 -20.21 6.93 4.78
N ALA A 159 -19.98 7.00 3.46
CA ALA A 159 -21.05 7.05 2.46
C ALA A 159 -21.82 5.71 2.30
N ILE A 160 -21.21 4.57 2.67
CA ILE A 160 -21.85 3.25 2.61
C ILE A 160 -22.78 3.03 3.81
N ASP A 161 -22.31 3.24 5.02
CA ASP A 161 -23.00 2.85 6.24
C ASP A 161 -22.86 3.83 7.43
N GLY A 162 -22.24 4.97 7.21
CA GLY A 162 -22.02 6.00 8.24
C GLY A 162 -20.86 5.71 9.20
N ALA A 163 -20.19 4.55 9.08
CA ALA A 163 -19.03 4.24 9.89
C ALA A 163 -17.80 5.03 9.43
N LYS A 164 -16.97 5.45 10.37
CA LYS A 164 -15.75 6.17 10.14
C LYS A 164 -14.67 5.82 11.17
N THR A 165 -13.41 6.02 10.81
CA THR A 165 -12.28 5.64 11.67
C THR A 165 -11.96 6.67 12.73
N MET A 166 -12.27 7.94 12.47
CA MET A 166 -12.06 9.05 13.39
C MET A 166 -13.31 9.94 13.46
N GLY A 167 -13.79 10.24 14.65
CA GLY A 167 -14.93 11.13 14.91
C GLY A 167 -16.09 10.49 15.61
#